data_d96db095f91d8873b26c714684125304
#
_entry.id   d96db095f91d8873b26c714684125304
#
_cell.length_a   1.000
_cell.length_b   1.000
_cell.length_c   1.000
_cell.angle_alpha   90.00
_cell.angle_beta   90.00
_cell.angle_gamma   90.00
#
_symmetry.space_group_name_H-M   'P 1'
#
loop_
_entity.id
_entity.type
_entity.pdbx_description
1 polymer ?
#
loop_
_entity_poly.entity_id
_entity_poly.type
_entity_poly.pdbx_seq_one_letter_code
_entity_poly.pdbx_strand_id
1 'polypeptide(L)'
;MTRLRNALFSVLAAAALVGTAVTAPAYAAPMASEDTSAYAAYAALTHGEMSLSWKLTDTGTQAQFRGLAPVSKRVAWVSGTVGTVLRTVDGGATWASVGPRLSTADAALQFRDIEAFSAEDAVIMSIGNGTDSRIYVTSDGGTTWTETFRNTRQEAFYDCMAFSSPRHGLALSDPVDGKFRLIETSDGGHSWKVIDNTGMVPGLAGEFAFAASGTCLATGAGNRVYIATGGVNPGRILSSGDGGHTWSATESPIAGGAAAGVFSVQYRNASRGIAVGGDYTNTTRTGGDAAYTADGGRTWQKSVREPAGYRSGSAWVAPWIGIALAVGPTGSDITLDNGKHWSSFDTGTFDAVECTSDLSCWASGSTGRVARLVLQ
;
A
#
# COMPACT_ATOMS: atom_id res chain seq x y z
N MET A 1 -10.28 12.69 39.92
CA MET A 1 -11.24 12.03 39.00
C MET A 1 -12.37 12.95 38.51
N THR A 2 -12.46 14.21 38.95
CA THR A 2 -13.58 15.11 38.61
C THR A 2 -13.25 16.12 37.48
N ARG A 3 -12.02 16.19 36.98
CA ARG A 3 -11.61 17.12 35.91
C ARG A 3 -11.66 16.53 34.49
N LEU A 4 -11.71 15.22 34.33
CA LEU A 4 -11.84 14.56 33.03
C LEU A 4 -13.28 14.57 32.47
N ARG A 5 -14.29 14.76 33.30
CA ARG A 5 -15.70 14.79 32.87
C ARG A 5 -16.11 16.08 32.15
N ASN A 6 -15.42 17.18 32.38
CA ASN A 6 -15.80 18.48 31.80
C ASN A 6 -15.16 18.77 30.43
N ALA A 7 -14.12 18.04 30.03
CA ALA A 7 -13.51 18.19 28.70
C ALA A 7 -14.30 17.46 27.58
N LEU A 8 -15.04 16.41 27.92
CA LEU A 8 -15.83 15.64 26.95
C LEU A 8 -17.14 16.36 26.50
N PHE A 9 -17.66 17.28 27.30
CA PHE A 9 -18.92 17.99 26.97
C PHE A 9 -18.75 19.24 26.10
N SER A 10 -17.56 19.79 25.97
CA SER A 10 -17.32 21.02 25.22
C SER A 10 -17.11 20.80 23.72
N VAL A 11 -16.85 19.59 23.25
CA VAL A 11 -16.63 19.28 21.82
C VAL A 11 -17.93 18.85 21.12
N LEU A 12 -18.96 18.44 21.87
CA LEU A 12 -20.26 18.00 21.34
C LEU A 12 -21.29 19.12 21.13
N ALA A 13 -21.00 20.37 21.57
CA ALA A 13 -21.95 21.48 21.51
C ALA A 13 -21.80 22.40 20.26
N ALA A 14 -20.81 22.19 19.40
CA ALA A 14 -20.53 23.07 18.24
C ALA A 14 -21.08 22.56 16.89
N ALA A 15 -21.82 21.44 16.85
CA ALA A 15 -22.32 20.85 15.59
C ALA A 15 -23.84 20.89 15.39
N ALA A 16 -24.57 21.65 16.19
CA ALA A 16 -26.03 21.78 16.05
C ALA A 16 -26.43 23.24 15.92
N LEU A 17 -26.41 23.78 14.71
CA LEU A 17 -27.28 24.90 14.26
C LEU A 17 -26.93 25.28 12.81
N VAL A 18 -27.58 24.69 11.83
CA VAL A 18 -28.30 25.35 10.71
C VAL A 18 -29.11 24.23 10.02
N GLY A 19 -30.42 24.34 10.17
CA GLY A 19 -31.37 23.43 9.55
C GLY A 19 -31.75 23.85 8.13
N THR A 20 -31.90 22.87 7.29
CA THR A 20 -32.98 22.77 6.28
C THR A 20 -33.16 21.29 5.99
N ALA A 21 -34.40 20.82 6.14
CA ALA A 21 -34.79 19.44 5.95
C ALA A 21 -34.69 19.06 4.47
N VAL A 22 -33.79 18.09 4.19
CA VAL A 22 -33.87 17.24 3.01
C VAL A 22 -33.76 15.80 3.51
N THR A 23 -34.79 15.00 3.20
CA THR A 23 -34.92 13.61 3.58
C THR A 23 -33.71 12.81 3.05
N ALA A 24 -32.84 12.34 3.95
CA ALA A 24 -31.77 11.42 3.64
C ALA A 24 -32.28 9.98 3.70
N PRO A 25 -31.85 9.09 2.78
CA PRO A 25 -32.15 7.66 2.92
C PRO A 25 -31.38 7.08 4.11
N ALA A 26 -32.08 6.25 4.88
CA ALA A 26 -31.58 5.56 6.05
C ALA A 26 -30.45 4.58 5.68
N TYR A 27 -29.21 4.91 6.05
CA TYR A 27 -28.12 3.99 6.35
C TYR A 27 -27.19 4.62 7.39
N ALA A 28 -27.70 4.79 8.60
CA ALA A 28 -26.86 4.96 9.78
C ALA A 28 -26.83 3.59 10.48
N ALA A 29 -25.84 2.78 10.13
CA ALA A 29 -25.45 1.69 11.02
C ALA A 29 -24.95 2.31 12.35
N PRO A 30 -25.27 1.73 13.52
CA PRO A 30 -24.75 2.22 14.78
C PRO A 30 -23.23 2.13 14.76
N MET A 31 -22.54 3.23 15.08
CA MET A 31 -21.09 3.24 15.24
C MET A 31 -20.73 2.22 16.34
N ALA A 32 -20.00 1.18 15.95
CA ALA A 32 -19.62 0.11 16.86
C ALA A 32 -18.61 0.62 17.90
N SER A 33 -18.53 -0.07 19.04
CA SER A 33 -17.63 0.24 20.18
C SER A 33 -16.13 0.29 19.83
N GLU A 34 -15.75 -0.07 18.62
CA GLU A 34 -14.38 -0.05 18.09
C GLU A 34 -13.90 1.35 17.72
N ASP A 35 -14.79 2.27 17.32
CA ASP A 35 -14.43 3.66 16.97
C ASP A 35 -13.90 4.45 18.18
N THR A 36 -14.38 4.19 19.38
CA THR A 36 -13.93 4.89 20.58
C THR A 36 -12.49 4.56 20.94
N SER A 37 -12.00 3.36 20.64
CA SER A 37 -10.62 2.93 20.91
C SER A 37 -9.61 3.61 19.99
N ALA A 38 -9.96 3.78 18.70
CA ALA A 38 -9.11 4.47 17.73
C ALA A 38 -8.98 5.97 18.02
N TYR A 39 -10.08 6.63 18.43
CA TYR A 39 -10.03 8.03 18.87
C TYR A 39 -9.24 8.21 20.17
N ALA A 40 -9.33 7.26 21.12
CA ALA A 40 -8.55 7.29 22.33
C ALA A 40 -7.05 7.12 22.05
N ALA A 41 -6.67 6.19 21.17
CA ALA A 41 -5.30 5.99 20.72
C ALA A 41 -4.75 7.23 19.98
N TYR A 42 -5.56 7.85 19.10
CA TYR A 42 -5.22 9.11 18.46
C TYR A 42 -4.93 10.23 19.45
N ALA A 43 -5.82 10.41 20.44
CA ALA A 43 -5.64 11.42 21.47
C ALA A 43 -4.37 11.16 22.29
N ALA A 44 -4.12 9.93 22.70
CA ALA A 44 -2.93 9.55 23.46
C ALA A 44 -1.63 9.77 22.68
N LEU A 45 -1.61 9.45 21.37
CA LEU A 45 -0.47 9.73 20.49
C LEU A 45 -0.22 11.25 20.31
N THR A 46 -1.29 12.04 20.16
CA THR A 46 -1.17 13.51 19.99
C THR A 46 -0.73 14.21 21.28
N HIS A 47 -1.03 13.64 22.44
CA HIS A 47 -0.63 14.18 23.74
C HIS A 47 0.72 13.60 24.25
N GLY A 48 1.35 12.69 23.49
CA GLY A 48 2.62 12.07 23.89
C GLY A 48 2.48 11.09 25.07
N GLU A 49 1.28 10.62 25.35
CA GLU A 49 0.98 9.65 26.41
C GLU A 49 1.25 8.20 25.97
N MET A 50 1.41 7.98 24.66
CA MET A 50 1.72 6.67 24.05
C MET A 50 2.78 6.84 22.96
N SER A 51 3.58 5.81 22.76
CA SER A 51 4.55 5.72 21.69
C SER A 51 4.28 4.52 20.79
N LEU A 52 4.74 4.61 19.55
CA LEU A 52 4.67 3.53 18.56
C LEU A 52 6.02 2.81 18.50
N SER A 53 5.96 1.51 18.28
CA SER A 53 7.15 0.71 17.97
C SER A 53 6.80 -0.51 17.13
N TRP A 54 7.80 -1.07 16.44
CA TRP A 54 7.65 -2.32 15.71
C TRP A 54 8.10 -3.50 16.58
N LYS A 55 7.18 -4.44 16.84
CA LYS A 55 7.50 -5.74 17.44
C LYS A 55 7.86 -6.72 16.32
N LEU A 56 9.15 -7.06 16.25
CA LEU A 56 9.65 -8.05 15.28
C LEU A 56 9.10 -9.44 15.56
N THR A 57 8.91 -10.21 14.49
CA THR A 57 8.60 -11.63 14.51
C THR A 57 9.75 -12.40 13.85
N ASP A 58 10.01 -13.63 14.31
CA ASP A 58 11.03 -14.49 13.71
C ASP A 58 10.44 -15.30 12.56
N THR A 59 10.91 -15.03 11.34
CA THR A 59 10.45 -15.71 10.13
C THR A 59 11.31 -16.93 9.75
N GLY A 60 12.43 -17.13 10.42
CA GLY A 60 13.37 -18.24 10.13
C GLY A 60 14.08 -18.14 8.78
N THR A 61 14.05 -17.00 8.08
CA THR A 61 14.67 -16.83 6.75
C THR A 61 15.43 -15.51 6.62
N GLN A 62 16.26 -15.39 5.58
CA GLN A 62 16.97 -14.16 5.20
C GLN A 62 16.38 -13.52 3.93
N ALA A 63 15.24 -13.98 3.43
CA ALA A 63 14.61 -13.42 2.25
C ALA A 63 14.30 -11.93 2.43
N GLN A 64 14.38 -11.15 1.36
CA GLN A 64 13.85 -9.79 1.35
C GLN A 64 12.37 -9.85 1.00
N PHE A 65 11.52 -9.38 1.92
CA PHE A 65 10.09 -9.34 1.75
C PHE A 65 9.63 -7.94 1.31
N ARG A 66 9.14 -7.85 0.07
CA ARG A 66 8.52 -6.64 -0.48
C ARG A 66 7.02 -6.78 -0.66
N GLY A 67 6.53 -8.01 -0.85
CA GLY A 67 5.11 -8.30 -0.79
C GLY A 67 4.67 -8.53 0.65
N LEU A 68 3.57 -7.90 1.04
CA LEU A 68 2.98 -7.98 2.38
C LEU A 68 1.46 -7.88 2.25
N ALA A 69 0.74 -8.87 2.77
CA ALA A 69 -0.72 -8.88 2.78
C ALA A 69 -1.25 -9.36 4.14
N PRO A 70 -1.45 -8.47 5.09
CA PRO A 70 -2.13 -8.80 6.33
C PRO A 70 -3.65 -8.89 6.11
N VAL A 71 -4.25 -9.95 6.63
CA VAL A 71 -5.70 -10.15 6.63
C VAL A 71 -6.31 -9.69 7.96
N SER A 72 -5.56 -9.85 9.05
CA SER A 72 -5.96 -9.47 10.41
C SER A 72 -4.76 -9.41 11.35
N LYS A 73 -5.00 -9.12 12.63
CA LYS A 73 -3.98 -9.23 13.69
C LYS A 73 -3.38 -10.64 13.83
N ARG A 74 -4.03 -11.68 13.30
CA ARG A 74 -3.58 -13.07 13.42
C ARG A 74 -3.04 -13.65 12.12
N VAL A 75 -3.59 -13.23 10.98
CA VAL A 75 -3.29 -13.80 9.66
C VAL A 75 -2.56 -12.75 8.83
N ALA A 76 -1.37 -13.11 8.35
CA ALA A 76 -0.61 -12.32 7.42
C ALA A 76 0.21 -13.22 6.48
N TRP A 77 0.44 -12.72 5.28
CA TRP A 77 1.28 -13.33 4.26
C TRP A 77 2.41 -12.36 3.90
N VAL A 78 3.57 -12.91 3.58
CA VAL A 78 4.69 -12.16 3.01
C VAL A 78 5.28 -12.92 1.84
N SER A 79 5.75 -12.19 0.84
CA SER A 79 6.41 -12.76 -0.33
C SER A 79 7.70 -12.00 -0.66
N GLY A 80 8.66 -12.69 -1.26
CA GLY A 80 9.98 -12.08 -1.45
C GLY A 80 10.90 -12.82 -2.42
N THR A 81 12.20 -12.64 -2.18
CA THR A 81 13.26 -13.19 -3.01
C THR A 81 13.32 -14.71 -2.97
N VAL A 82 13.86 -15.32 -4.05
CA VAL A 82 14.12 -16.76 -4.18
C VAL A 82 12.83 -17.58 -3.97
N GLY A 83 11.74 -17.14 -4.59
CA GLY A 83 10.47 -17.86 -4.54
C GLY A 83 9.82 -17.95 -3.16
N THR A 84 10.32 -17.19 -2.17
CA THR A 84 9.85 -17.30 -0.78
C THR A 84 8.46 -16.72 -0.60
N VAL A 85 7.55 -17.52 -0.02
CA VAL A 85 6.25 -17.07 0.48
C VAL A 85 6.03 -17.67 1.86
N LEU A 86 5.73 -16.83 2.85
CA LEU A 86 5.42 -17.29 4.20
C LEU A 86 4.03 -16.85 4.61
N ARG A 87 3.39 -17.63 5.48
CA ARG A 87 2.10 -17.32 6.10
C ARG A 87 2.15 -17.54 7.60
N THR A 88 1.54 -16.65 8.35
CA THR A 88 1.20 -16.83 9.77
C THR A 88 -0.31 -16.87 9.98
N VAL A 89 -0.78 -17.63 10.96
CA VAL A 89 -2.19 -17.67 11.41
C VAL A 89 -2.32 -17.45 12.94
N ASP A 90 -1.20 -17.13 13.57
CA ASP A 90 -1.10 -16.94 15.03
C ASP A 90 -0.53 -15.57 15.44
N GLY A 91 -0.55 -14.62 14.50
CA GLY A 91 -0.09 -13.25 14.75
C GLY A 91 1.44 -13.12 14.72
N GLY A 92 2.11 -13.95 13.93
CA GLY A 92 3.56 -13.93 13.74
C GLY A 92 4.32 -14.67 14.84
N ALA A 93 3.65 -15.46 15.68
CA ALA A 93 4.33 -16.35 16.62
C ALA A 93 5.06 -17.48 15.88
N THR A 94 4.43 -17.98 14.78
CA THR A 94 5.07 -18.92 13.85
C THR A 94 4.79 -18.52 12.41
N TRP A 95 5.71 -18.92 11.50
CA TRP A 95 5.59 -18.71 10.07
C TRP A 95 5.78 -20.04 9.33
N ALA A 96 4.84 -20.38 8.46
CA ALA A 96 4.91 -21.55 7.60
C ALA A 96 5.42 -21.12 6.21
N SER A 97 6.36 -21.88 5.65
CA SER A 97 6.78 -21.74 4.25
C SER A 97 5.72 -22.40 3.36
N VAL A 98 5.06 -21.58 2.54
CA VAL A 98 3.88 -21.97 1.77
C VAL A 98 3.98 -21.56 0.29
N GLY A 99 5.18 -21.24 -0.20
CA GLY A 99 5.39 -20.82 -1.60
C GLY A 99 5.18 -21.94 -2.62
N PRO A 100 4.96 -21.58 -3.90
CA PRO A 100 4.80 -22.54 -4.98
C PRO A 100 6.05 -23.42 -5.14
N ARG A 101 5.84 -24.67 -5.57
CA ARG A 101 6.96 -25.58 -5.94
C ARG A 101 7.50 -25.16 -7.30
N LEU A 102 8.52 -24.34 -7.29
CA LEU A 102 9.18 -23.84 -8.49
C LEU A 102 10.15 -24.88 -9.06
N SER A 103 10.30 -24.89 -10.38
CA SER A 103 11.36 -25.62 -11.05
C SER A 103 12.73 -25.02 -10.71
N THR A 104 13.82 -25.74 -10.95
CA THR A 104 15.18 -25.20 -10.75
C THR A 104 15.43 -23.95 -11.59
N ALA A 105 14.86 -23.88 -12.79
CA ALA A 105 14.97 -22.71 -13.68
C ALA A 105 14.22 -21.48 -13.12
N ASP A 106 13.14 -21.70 -12.36
CA ASP A 106 12.28 -20.67 -11.81
C ASP A 106 12.62 -20.31 -10.35
N ALA A 107 13.57 -21.02 -9.71
CA ALA A 107 13.91 -20.87 -8.30
C ALA A 107 14.38 -19.45 -7.91
N ALA A 108 14.82 -18.65 -8.89
CA ALA A 108 15.26 -17.27 -8.69
C ALA A 108 14.13 -16.23 -8.77
N LEU A 109 12.88 -16.64 -9.06
CA LEU A 109 11.75 -15.71 -9.14
C LEU A 109 11.63 -14.90 -7.85
N GLN A 110 11.34 -13.62 -8.02
CA GLN A 110 11.14 -12.67 -6.93
C GLN A 110 9.67 -12.29 -6.85
N PHE A 111 8.98 -12.79 -5.83
CA PHE A 111 7.60 -12.42 -5.56
C PHE A 111 7.58 -11.11 -4.78
N ARG A 112 7.40 -10.00 -5.51
CA ARG A 112 7.45 -8.66 -4.90
C ARG A 112 6.08 -8.10 -4.56
N ASP A 113 5.03 -8.82 -4.92
CA ASP A 113 3.67 -8.45 -4.56
C ASP A 113 2.84 -9.66 -4.18
N ILE A 114 1.92 -9.44 -3.23
CA ILE A 114 0.99 -10.44 -2.72
C ILE A 114 -0.29 -9.76 -2.24
N GLU A 115 -1.42 -10.34 -2.60
CA GLU A 115 -2.73 -9.99 -2.08
C GLU A 115 -3.35 -11.20 -1.39
N ALA A 116 -3.90 -11.04 -0.19
CA ALA A 116 -4.52 -12.13 0.56
C ALA A 116 -5.89 -11.73 1.06
N PHE A 117 -6.85 -12.62 0.88
CA PHE A 117 -8.25 -12.39 1.23
C PHE A 117 -8.67 -13.19 2.47
N SER A 118 -7.91 -14.24 2.78
CA SER A 118 -8.12 -15.10 3.94
C SER A 118 -6.81 -15.81 4.35
N ALA A 119 -6.90 -16.74 5.30
CA ALA A 119 -5.79 -17.64 5.60
C ALA A 119 -5.56 -18.68 4.47
N GLU A 120 -6.55 -18.89 3.61
CA GLU A 120 -6.54 -19.88 2.53
C GLU A 120 -6.30 -19.27 1.15
N ASP A 121 -6.84 -18.05 0.91
CA ASP A 121 -6.89 -17.43 -0.41
C ASP A 121 -5.85 -16.32 -0.54
N ALA A 122 -4.95 -16.46 -1.51
CA ALA A 122 -3.94 -15.47 -1.84
C ALA A 122 -3.54 -15.50 -3.32
N VAL A 123 -3.08 -14.36 -3.82
CA VAL A 123 -2.52 -14.15 -5.15
C VAL A 123 -1.12 -13.58 -4.99
N ILE A 124 -0.11 -14.16 -5.65
CA ILE A 124 1.26 -13.64 -5.66
C ILE A 124 1.70 -13.29 -7.07
N MET A 125 2.54 -12.27 -7.18
CA MET A 125 3.12 -11.85 -8.45
C MET A 125 4.65 -11.80 -8.38
N SER A 126 5.30 -12.46 -9.35
CA SER A 126 6.73 -12.29 -9.57
C SER A 126 6.99 -11.16 -10.56
N ILE A 127 8.09 -10.45 -10.33
CA ILE A 127 8.59 -9.41 -11.21
C ILE A 127 9.63 -9.96 -12.20
N GLY A 128 9.89 -9.22 -13.25
CA GLY A 128 10.94 -9.46 -14.22
C GLY A 128 10.47 -9.25 -15.65
N ASN A 129 11.41 -9.16 -16.58
CA ASN A 129 11.09 -9.02 -17.98
C ASN A 129 10.55 -10.33 -18.58
N GLY A 130 9.69 -10.23 -19.56
CA GLY A 130 9.18 -11.38 -20.29
C GLY A 130 8.53 -12.41 -19.34
N THR A 131 8.92 -13.66 -19.44
CA THR A 131 8.30 -14.78 -18.72
C THR A 131 8.60 -14.85 -17.23
N ASP A 132 9.41 -13.94 -16.68
CA ASP A 132 9.66 -13.86 -15.24
C ASP A 132 8.53 -13.13 -14.49
N SER A 133 7.76 -12.28 -15.16
CA SER A 133 6.52 -11.74 -14.62
C SER A 133 5.40 -12.77 -14.72
N ARG A 134 4.99 -13.31 -13.56
CA ARG A 134 3.96 -14.36 -13.45
C ARG A 134 3.04 -14.09 -12.26
N ILE A 135 1.83 -14.62 -12.34
CA ILE A 135 0.87 -14.59 -11.23
C ILE A 135 0.45 -16.01 -10.89
N TYR A 136 0.39 -16.30 -9.61
CA TYR A 136 -0.05 -17.58 -9.05
C TYR A 136 -1.17 -17.34 -8.04
N VAL A 137 -2.10 -18.29 -7.94
CA VAL A 137 -3.24 -18.27 -7.00
C VAL A 137 -3.23 -19.51 -6.15
N THR A 138 -3.55 -19.37 -4.88
CA THR A 138 -3.87 -20.46 -3.97
C THR A 138 -5.25 -20.26 -3.34
N SER A 139 -5.94 -21.36 -3.02
CA SER A 139 -7.20 -21.37 -2.24
C SER A 139 -7.16 -22.43 -1.12
N ASP A 140 -5.96 -22.88 -0.75
CA ASP A 140 -5.74 -23.93 0.26
C ASP A 140 -4.59 -23.59 1.22
N GLY A 141 -4.36 -22.28 1.40
CA GLY A 141 -3.36 -21.77 2.32
C GLY A 141 -1.91 -21.96 1.83
N GLY A 142 -1.72 -22.04 0.51
CA GLY A 142 -0.43 -22.22 -0.11
C GLY A 142 0.06 -23.67 -0.15
N THR A 143 -0.83 -24.64 0.12
CA THR A 143 -0.53 -26.05 -0.07
C THR A 143 -0.31 -26.35 -1.55
N THR A 144 -1.17 -25.76 -2.40
CA THR A 144 -1.03 -25.80 -3.86
C THR A 144 -1.16 -24.38 -4.45
N TRP A 145 -0.44 -24.17 -5.56
CA TRP A 145 -0.50 -22.92 -6.33
C TRP A 145 -0.70 -23.24 -7.80
N THR A 146 -1.56 -22.46 -8.43
CA THR A 146 -1.82 -22.52 -9.88
C THR A 146 -1.26 -21.24 -10.52
N GLU A 147 -0.39 -21.39 -11.54
CA GLU A 147 0.02 -20.27 -12.38
C GLU A 147 -1.14 -19.89 -13.28
N THR A 148 -1.63 -18.65 -13.13
CA THR A 148 -2.82 -18.14 -13.82
C THR A 148 -2.49 -17.08 -14.86
N PHE A 149 -1.27 -16.51 -14.78
CA PHE A 149 -0.75 -15.58 -15.76
C PHE A 149 0.75 -15.76 -15.94
N ARG A 150 1.19 -15.75 -17.18
CA ARG A 150 2.59 -15.67 -17.58
C ARG A 150 2.72 -14.63 -18.68
N ASN A 151 3.53 -13.61 -18.42
CA ASN A 151 3.80 -12.60 -19.42
C ASN A 151 4.58 -13.20 -20.61
N THR A 152 4.23 -12.82 -21.81
CA THR A 152 4.89 -13.25 -23.06
C THR A 152 5.52 -12.10 -23.84
N ARG A 153 5.32 -10.86 -23.38
CA ARG A 153 5.95 -9.65 -23.95
C ARG A 153 7.29 -9.42 -23.30
N GLN A 154 8.36 -9.51 -24.07
CA GLN A 154 9.74 -9.40 -23.56
C GLN A 154 10.01 -8.05 -22.89
N GLU A 155 9.39 -6.98 -23.37
CA GLU A 155 9.56 -5.61 -22.89
C GLU A 155 8.72 -5.32 -21.62
N ALA A 156 7.68 -6.11 -21.37
CA ALA A 156 6.81 -5.89 -20.20
C ALA A 156 7.48 -6.40 -18.92
N PHE A 157 7.41 -5.55 -17.90
CA PHE A 157 7.88 -5.83 -16.54
C PHE A 157 6.74 -5.47 -15.59
N TYR A 158 6.13 -6.47 -14.94
CA TYR A 158 5.01 -6.24 -14.02
C TYR A 158 5.54 -5.88 -12.64
N ASP A 159 5.08 -4.76 -12.08
CA ASP A 159 5.61 -4.15 -10.86
C ASP A 159 4.75 -4.35 -9.63
N CYS A 160 3.44 -4.09 -9.76
CA CYS A 160 2.49 -4.06 -8.66
C CYS A 160 1.14 -4.63 -9.08
N MET A 161 0.41 -5.10 -8.08
CA MET A 161 -0.92 -5.65 -8.19
C MET A 161 -1.81 -5.00 -7.11
N ALA A 162 -3.09 -4.75 -7.39
CA ALA A 162 -4.02 -4.24 -6.41
C ALA A 162 -5.43 -4.76 -6.65
N PHE A 163 -6.13 -5.14 -5.59
CA PHE A 163 -7.49 -5.64 -5.64
C PHE A 163 -8.47 -4.64 -5.01
N SER A 164 -9.54 -4.33 -5.73
CA SER A 164 -10.67 -3.54 -5.21
C SER A 164 -11.69 -4.40 -4.44
N SER A 165 -11.63 -5.69 -4.62
CA SER A 165 -12.41 -6.71 -3.92
C SER A 165 -11.73 -8.07 -4.10
N PRO A 166 -12.09 -9.12 -3.33
CA PRO A 166 -11.50 -10.46 -3.53
C PRO A 166 -11.66 -11.03 -4.95
N ARG A 167 -12.51 -10.45 -5.80
CA ARG A 167 -12.73 -10.92 -7.17
C ARG A 167 -12.11 -10.01 -8.23
N HIS A 168 -12.01 -8.70 -7.97
CA HIS A 168 -11.61 -7.72 -8.98
C HIS A 168 -10.26 -7.12 -8.63
N GLY A 169 -9.28 -7.34 -9.49
CA GLY A 169 -7.92 -6.88 -9.33
C GLY A 169 -7.30 -6.42 -10.64
N LEU A 170 -6.21 -5.69 -10.51
CA LEU A 170 -5.38 -5.18 -11.61
C LEU A 170 -3.92 -5.53 -11.33
N ALA A 171 -3.13 -5.73 -12.39
CA ALA A 171 -1.68 -5.76 -12.30
C ALA A 171 -1.08 -4.82 -13.34
N LEU A 172 -0.09 -4.06 -12.91
CA LEU A 172 0.57 -3.00 -13.67
C LEU A 172 1.92 -3.45 -14.18
N SER A 173 2.19 -3.21 -15.45
CA SER A 173 3.51 -3.28 -16.05
C SER A 173 4.00 -1.89 -16.45
N ASP A 174 5.31 -1.73 -16.42
CA ASP A 174 6.04 -0.64 -17.05
C ASP A 174 5.57 -0.38 -18.50
N PRO A 175 5.85 0.80 -19.05
CA PRO A 175 5.42 1.15 -20.40
C PRO A 175 5.92 0.17 -21.45
N VAL A 176 4.99 -0.32 -22.27
CA VAL A 176 5.23 -1.07 -23.50
C VAL A 176 4.65 -0.24 -24.63
N ASP A 177 5.42 -0.04 -25.71
CA ASP A 177 5.05 0.84 -26.81
C ASP A 177 4.67 2.26 -26.36
N GLY A 178 5.36 2.77 -25.33
CA GLY A 178 5.20 4.13 -24.80
C GLY A 178 3.98 4.35 -23.88
N LYS A 179 3.31 3.29 -23.42
CA LYS A 179 2.17 3.36 -22.51
C LYS A 179 2.25 2.29 -21.42
N PHE A 180 1.87 2.64 -20.20
CA PHE A 180 1.70 1.65 -19.13
C PHE A 180 0.69 0.58 -19.56
N ARG A 181 0.99 -0.67 -19.20
CA ARG A 181 0.18 -1.82 -19.54
C ARG A 181 -0.47 -2.39 -18.29
N LEU A 182 -1.78 -2.66 -18.37
CA LEU A 182 -2.50 -3.31 -17.27
C LEU A 182 -3.15 -4.60 -17.75
N ILE A 183 -3.28 -5.52 -16.81
CA ILE A 183 -4.16 -6.68 -16.92
C ILE A 183 -5.17 -6.63 -15.78
N GLU A 184 -6.37 -7.17 -16.01
CA GLU A 184 -7.45 -7.22 -15.05
C GLU A 184 -7.91 -8.66 -14.79
N THR A 185 -8.40 -8.90 -13.59
CA THR A 185 -9.14 -10.09 -13.21
C THR A 185 -10.52 -9.74 -12.67
N SER A 186 -11.51 -10.61 -12.88
CA SER A 186 -12.86 -10.53 -12.28
C SER A 186 -13.24 -11.82 -11.53
N ASP A 187 -12.29 -12.71 -11.35
CA ASP A 187 -12.48 -14.05 -10.76
C ASP A 187 -11.45 -14.36 -9.65
N GLY A 188 -10.86 -13.32 -9.02
CA GLY A 188 -9.93 -13.49 -7.92
C GLY A 188 -8.52 -13.90 -8.36
N GLY A 189 -8.12 -13.53 -9.58
CA GLY A 189 -6.81 -13.83 -10.12
C GLY A 189 -6.71 -15.18 -10.83
N HIS A 190 -7.82 -15.93 -10.95
CA HIS A 190 -7.82 -17.22 -11.65
C HIS A 190 -7.68 -17.08 -13.16
N SER A 191 -8.07 -15.93 -13.72
CA SER A 191 -7.78 -15.56 -15.11
C SER A 191 -7.50 -14.06 -15.23
N TRP A 192 -6.71 -13.70 -16.25
CA TRP A 192 -6.29 -12.32 -16.49
C TRP A 192 -6.50 -11.92 -17.94
N LYS A 193 -6.93 -10.69 -18.15
CA LYS A 193 -7.12 -10.10 -19.47
C LYS A 193 -6.34 -8.80 -19.58
N VAL A 194 -5.75 -8.55 -20.73
CA VAL A 194 -5.12 -7.27 -21.03
C VAL A 194 -6.19 -6.21 -21.19
N ILE A 195 -6.07 -5.10 -20.48
CA ILE A 195 -6.90 -3.91 -20.72
C ILE A 195 -6.40 -3.21 -21.98
N ASP A 196 -7.33 -2.77 -22.81
CA ASP A 196 -6.99 -1.89 -23.95
C ASP A 196 -6.43 -0.57 -23.41
N ASN A 197 -5.19 -0.27 -23.77
CA ASN A 197 -4.49 0.94 -23.31
C ASN A 197 -4.71 2.17 -24.20
N THR A 198 -5.74 2.16 -25.08
CA THR A 198 -6.08 3.32 -25.94
C THR A 198 -6.34 4.57 -25.09
N GLY A 199 -7.03 4.43 -23.96
CA GLY A 199 -7.29 5.51 -22.99
C GLY A 199 -6.16 5.81 -22.02
N MET A 200 -5.03 5.08 -22.09
CA MET A 200 -3.85 5.36 -21.28
C MET A 200 -3.10 6.58 -21.81
N VAL A 201 -2.74 7.51 -20.92
CA VAL A 201 -1.86 8.64 -21.28
C VAL A 201 -0.47 8.12 -21.68
N PRO A 202 0.22 8.80 -22.60
CA PRO A 202 1.59 8.43 -22.93
C PRO A 202 2.51 8.48 -21.69
N GLY A 203 3.35 7.46 -21.56
CA GLY A 203 4.49 7.49 -20.67
C GLY A 203 5.53 8.49 -21.18
N LEU A 204 6.21 9.16 -20.27
CA LEU A 204 7.34 10.01 -20.60
C LEU A 204 8.58 9.14 -20.85
N ALA A 205 9.54 9.66 -21.60
CA ALA A 205 10.79 8.94 -21.86
C ALA A 205 11.53 8.63 -20.54
N GLY A 206 11.75 7.35 -20.26
CA GLY A 206 12.36 6.89 -19.02
C GLY A 206 11.43 6.81 -17.81
N GLU A 207 10.12 6.97 -17.99
CA GLU A 207 9.15 6.80 -16.91
C GLU A 207 8.84 5.32 -16.70
N PHE A 208 8.75 4.92 -15.42
CA PHE A 208 8.42 3.57 -14.99
C PHE A 208 7.79 3.57 -13.58
N ALA A 209 7.27 2.43 -13.16
CA ALA A 209 6.81 2.21 -11.79
C ALA A 209 7.89 1.52 -10.95
N PHE A 210 7.66 1.36 -9.63
CA PHE A 210 8.64 0.76 -8.74
C PHE A 210 8.06 -0.45 -8.01
N ALA A 211 8.56 -1.64 -8.31
CA ALA A 211 8.23 -2.88 -7.61
C ALA A 211 8.89 -2.93 -6.20
N ALA A 212 8.56 -1.96 -5.34
CA ALA A 212 9.25 -1.73 -4.07
C ALA A 212 8.46 -2.23 -2.85
N SER A 213 7.12 -2.17 -2.88
CA SER A 213 6.27 -2.48 -1.73
C SER A 213 4.86 -2.96 -2.10
N GLY A 214 4.58 -3.24 -3.39
CA GLY A 214 3.22 -3.52 -3.89
C GLY A 214 2.34 -2.28 -4.06
N THR A 215 2.68 -1.14 -3.44
CA THR A 215 1.81 0.05 -3.36
C THR A 215 2.04 1.10 -4.47
N CYS A 216 2.72 0.73 -5.57
CA CYS A 216 2.82 1.59 -6.75
C CYS A 216 1.52 1.61 -7.58
N LEU A 217 0.65 0.62 -7.39
CA LEU A 217 -0.71 0.57 -7.87
C LEU A 217 -1.66 0.58 -6.68
N ALA A 218 -2.71 1.38 -6.74
CA ALA A 218 -3.71 1.43 -5.67
C ALA A 218 -5.12 1.51 -6.25
N THR A 219 -6.06 0.83 -5.60
CA THR A 219 -7.50 0.95 -5.88
C THR A 219 -8.18 1.88 -4.88
N GLY A 220 -9.26 2.52 -5.31
CA GLY A 220 -10.03 3.44 -4.47
C GLY A 220 -11.54 3.27 -4.67
N ALA A 221 -12.32 4.00 -3.89
CA ALA A 221 -13.78 3.95 -3.98
C ALA A 221 -14.30 4.32 -5.38
N GLY A 222 -15.29 3.59 -5.88
CA GLY A 222 -15.97 3.90 -7.13
C GLY A 222 -15.12 3.64 -8.37
N ASN A 223 -14.49 2.49 -8.46
CA ASN A 223 -13.65 2.06 -9.60
C ASN A 223 -12.43 2.97 -9.84
N ARG A 224 -11.98 3.71 -8.86
CA ARG A 224 -10.77 4.55 -8.97
C ARG A 224 -9.52 3.69 -8.90
N VAL A 225 -8.54 4.04 -9.74
CA VAL A 225 -7.24 3.38 -9.78
C VAL A 225 -6.16 4.47 -9.87
N TYR A 226 -5.04 4.25 -9.21
CA TYR A 226 -3.93 5.19 -9.17
C TYR A 226 -2.61 4.46 -9.39
N ILE A 227 -1.72 5.08 -10.17
CA ILE A 227 -0.37 4.58 -10.43
C ILE A 227 0.64 5.63 -9.98
N ALA A 228 1.59 5.22 -9.17
CA ALA A 228 2.76 6.01 -8.77
C ALA A 228 3.91 5.74 -9.74
N THR A 229 4.56 6.79 -10.26
CA THR A 229 5.64 6.66 -11.24
C THR A 229 6.88 7.45 -10.85
N GLY A 230 8.00 7.08 -11.44
CA GLY A 230 9.27 7.77 -11.35
C GLY A 230 10.09 7.59 -12.62
N GLY A 231 11.42 7.66 -12.52
CA GLY A 231 12.28 7.66 -13.70
C GLY A 231 12.35 9.03 -14.41
N VAL A 232 11.39 9.89 -14.13
CA VAL A 232 11.23 11.25 -14.68
C VAL A 232 11.14 12.27 -13.54
N ASN A 233 11.38 13.55 -13.84
CA ASN A 233 11.34 14.62 -12.84
C ASN A 233 10.40 15.76 -13.29
N PRO A 234 9.37 16.08 -12.48
CA PRO A 234 8.97 15.40 -11.24
C PRO A 234 8.33 14.02 -11.51
N GLY A 235 8.22 13.20 -10.44
CA GLY A 235 7.43 11.97 -10.49
C GLY A 235 5.96 12.29 -10.75
N ARG A 236 5.22 11.41 -11.42
CA ARG A 236 3.80 11.61 -11.72
C ARG A 236 2.93 10.61 -10.95
N ILE A 237 1.65 10.98 -10.82
CA ILE A 237 0.61 10.09 -10.36
C ILE A 237 -0.46 10.04 -11.45
N LEU A 238 -0.69 8.85 -11.98
CA LEU A 238 -1.74 8.63 -12.96
C LEU A 238 -3.02 8.21 -12.22
N SER A 239 -4.16 8.67 -12.68
CA SER A 239 -5.46 8.36 -12.08
C SER A 239 -6.49 7.99 -13.14
N SER A 240 -7.26 6.95 -12.83
CA SER A 240 -8.43 6.49 -13.57
C SER A 240 -9.67 6.55 -12.69
N GLY A 241 -10.81 6.88 -13.28
CA GLY A 241 -12.11 6.86 -12.60
C GLY A 241 -13.03 5.71 -13.03
N ASP A 242 -12.57 4.87 -13.96
CA ASP A 242 -13.38 3.87 -14.66
C ASP A 242 -12.73 2.46 -14.68
N GLY A 243 -11.96 2.15 -13.65
CA GLY A 243 -11.36 0.83 -13.48
C GLY A 243 -10.11 0.59 -14.33
N GLY A 244 -9.42 1.65 -14.77
CA GLY A 244 -8.18 1.51 -15.53
C GLY A 244 -8.34 1.61 -17.05
N HIS A 245 -9.52 2.05 -17.54
CA HIS A 245 -9.75 2.18 -18.98
C HIS A 245 -9.34 3.54 -19.53
N THR A 246 -9.59 4.64 -18.79
CA THR A 246 -9.13 5.98 -19.17
C THR A 246 -8.31 6.62 -18.06
N TRP A 247 -7.30 7.39 -18.41
CA TRP A 247 -6.31 7.88 -17.49
C TRP A 247 -5.99 9.36 -17.68
N SER A 248 -5.69 10.02 -16.59
CA SER A 248 -5.07 11.34 -16.52
C SER A 248 -3.79 11.26 -15.70
N ALA A 249 -2.83 12.14 -15.98
CA ALA A 249 -1.58 12.22 -15.23
C ALA A 249 -1.47 13.59 -14.56
N THR A 250 -1.03 13.60 -13.31
CA THR A 250 -0.77 14.81 -12.53
C THR A 250 0.67 14.76 -12.03
N GLU A 251 1.43 15.84 -12.21
CA GLU A 251 2.74 15.97 -11.60
C GLU A 251 2.63 16.01 -10.07
N SER A 252 3.52 15.30 -9.39
CA SER A 252 3.64 15.37 -7.94
C SER A 252 4.77 16.31 -7.53
N PRO A 253 4.75 16.90 -6.34
CA PRO A 253 5.89 17.67 -5.84
C PRO A 253 7.05 16.77 -5.35
N ILE A 254 6.94 15.46 -5.49
CA ILE A 254 8.01 14.51 -5.15
C ILE A 254 9.06 14.54 -6.25
N ALA A 255 10.31 14.76 -5.85
CA ALA A 255 11.43 14.82 -6.79
C ALA A 255 11.63 13.47 -7.48
N GLY A 256 11.80 13.51 -8.79
CA GLY A 256 12.04 12.34 -9.62
C GLY A 256 13.45 12.28 -10.18
N GLY A 257 13.74 11.23 -10.94
CA GLY A 257 15.01 10.94 -11.58
C GLY A 257 15.17 9.45 -11.83
N ALA A 258 16.32 9.05 -12.40
CA ALA A 258 16.58 7.66 -12.80
C ALA A 258 16.41 6.63 -11.64
N ALA A 259 16.55 7.06 -10.39
CA ALA A 259 16.40 6.25 -9.18
C ALA A 259 15.41 6.89 -8.18
N ALA A 260 14.59 7.83 -8.66
CA ALA A 260 13.74 8.63 -7.80
C ALA A 260 12.35 8.85 -8.40
N GLY A 261 11.38 9.08 -7.53
CA GLY A 261 9.99 9.35 -7.91
C GLY A 261 9.02 9.04 -6.80
N VAL A 262 7.77 8.82 -7.19
CA VAL A 262 6.70 8.34 -6.31
C VAL A 262 6.76 6.82 -6.27
N PHE A 263 6.87 6.25 -5.07
CA PHE A 263 6.96 4.79 -4.86
C PHE A 263 5.66 4.19 -4.36
N SER A 264 4.91 4.97 -3.61
CA SER A 264 3.64 4.53 -3.01
C SER A 264 2.60 5.63 -3.11
N VAL A 265 1.39 5.28 -3.51
CA VAL A 265 0.22 6.17 -3.51
C VAL A 265 -0.95 5.46 -2.85
N GLN A 266 -1.58 6.12 -1.87
CA GLN A 266 -2.67 5.53 -1.10
C GLN A 266 -3.81 6.53 -0.89
N TYR A 267 -5.04 6.07 -1.05
CA TYR A 267 -6.23 6.87 -0.84
C TYR A 267 -7.10 6.32 0.29
N ARG A 268 -7.50 7.18 1.23
CA ARG A 268 -8.44 6.81 2.29
C ARG A 268 -9.91 7.03 1.91
N ASN A 269 -10.18 7.86 0.93
CA ASN A 269 -11.50 8.14 0.34
C ASN A 269 -11.34 8.82 -1.02
N ALA A 270 -12.45 9.20 -1.64
CA ALA A 270 -12.47 9.79 -2.98
C ALA A 270 -11.71 11.13 -3.12
N SER A 271 -11.39 11.83 -2.01
CA SER A 271 -10.74 13.15 -2.06
C SER A 271 -9.35 13.19 -1.39
N ARG A 272 -9.09 12.31 -0.42
CA ARG A 272 -7.88 12.35 0.40
C ARG A 272 -6.93 11.23 0.05
N GLY A 273 -5.73 11.59 -0.35
CA GLY A 273 -4.65 10.66 -0.66
C GLY A 273 -3.31 11.16 -0.15
N ILE A 274 -2.38 10.22 0.02
CA ILE A 274 -0.97 10.46 0.32
C ILE A 274 -0.13 9.80 -0.75
N ALA A 275 1.06 10.33 -0.97
CA ALA A 275 2.09 9.76 -1.82
C ALA A 275 3.44 9.91 -1.11
N VAL A 276 4.26 8.87 -1.16
CA VAL A 276 5.62 8.89 -0.63
C VAL A 276 6.59 8.34 -1.66
N GLY A 277 7.88 8.71 -1.53
CA GLY A 277 8.91 8.26 -2.44
C GLY A 277 10.26 8.81 -2.06
N GLY A 278 10.97 9.35 -3.04
CA GLY A 278 12.32 9.88 -2.90
C GLY A 278 13.31 9.16 -3.81
N ASP A 279 14.59 9.13 -3.43
CA ASP A 279 15.69 8.51 -4.17
C ASP A 279 16.23 7.30 -3.41
N TYR A 280 16.05 6.09 -3.95
CA TYR A 280 16.47 4.85 -3.29
C TYR A 280 18.01 4.66 -3.31
N THR A 281 18.75 5.43 -4.09
CA THR A 281 20.22 5.44 -4.07
C THR A 281 20.79 6.45 -3.07
N ASN A 282 19.95 7.38 -2.57
CA ASN A 282 20.31 8.36 -1.55
C ASN A 282 19.20 8.43 -0.47
N THR A 283 19.05 7.36 0.27
CA THR A 283 17.91 7.09 1.16
C THR A 283 17.81 8.04 2.36
N THR A 284 18.87 8.73 2.70
CA THR A 284 18.93 9.72 3.81
C THR A 284 18.70 11.15 3.35
N ARG A 285 18.66 11.39 2.02
CA ARG A 285 18.32 12.72 1.51
C ARG A 285 16.89 13.07 1.91
N THR A 286 16.70 14.25 2.44
CA THR A 286 15.38 14.80 2.77
C THR A 286 14.99 15.89 1.79
N GLY A 287 13.69 16.02 1.58
CA GLY A 287 13.09 17.07 0.76
C GLY A 287 12.60 16.60 -0.61
N GLY A 288 11.28 16.62 -0.78
CA GLY A 288 10.58 16.12 -1.95
C GLY A 288 10.27 14.62 -1.86
N ASP A 289 9.98 14.13 -0.64
CA ASP A 289 9.79 12.70 -0.39
C ASP A 289 8.34 12.35 -0.05
N ALA A 290 7.48 13.34 0.19
CA ALA A 290 6.06 13.11 0.47
C ALA A 290 5.14 14.22 -0.02
N ALA A 291 3.94 13.83 -0.41
CA ALA A 291 2.88 14.71 -0.86
C ALA A 291 1.51 14.22 -0.38
N TYR A 292 0.55 15.13 -0.37
CA TYR A 292 -0.85 14.83 -0.08
C TYR A 292 -1.80 15.53 -1.05
N THR A 293 -2.99 14.95 -1.22
CA THR A 293 -4.09 15.57 -1.97
C THR A 293 -5.33 15.72 -1.10
N ALA A 294 -6.13 16.74 -1.39
CA ALA A 294 -7.42 17.00 -0.76
C ALA A 294 -8.57 17.03 -1.76
N ASP A 295 -8.30 16.82 -3.04
CA ASP A 295 -9.24 16.99 -4.15
C ASP A 295 -9.30 15.75 -5.09
N GLY A 296 -8.84 14.60 -4.59
CA GLY A 296 -8.87 13.34 -5.32
C GLY A 296 -7.75 13.18 -6.34
N GLY A 297 -6.62 13.85 -6.12
CA GLY A 297 -5.45 13.76 -6.98
C GLY A 297 -5.44 14.73 -8.17
N ARG A 298 -6.40 15.68 -8.22
CA ARG A 298 -6.37 16.76 -9.21
C ARG A 298 -5.18 17.69 -9.00
N THR A 299 -4.84 17.90 -7.71
CA THR A 299 -3.63 18.59 -7.30
C THR A 299 -2.95 17.87 -6.16
N TRP A 300 -1.63 17.95 -6.12
CA TRP A 300 -0.80 17.42 -5.06
C TRP A 300 -0.01 18.53 -4.40
N GLN A 301 0.02 18.52 -3.08
CA GLN A 301 0.75 19.47 -2.26
C GLN A 301 1.89 18.76 -1.56
N LYS A 302 3.06 19.39 -1.53
CA LYS A 302 4.20 18.93 -0.77
C LYS A 302 3.86 18.88 0.72
N SER A 303 4.27 17.84 1.43
CA SER A 303 4.14 17.78 2.88
C SER A 303 4.88 18.94 3.54
N VAL A 304 4.29 19.56 4.55
CA VAL A 304 4.88 20.68 5.29
C VAL A 304 6.10 20.23 6.11
N ARG A 305 5.97 19.06 6.75
CA ARG A 305 7.08 18.33 7.34
C ARG A 305 7.09 16.92 6.74
N GLU A 306 8.15 16.62 6.02
CA GLU A 306 8.32 15.38 5.28
C GLU A 306 8.87 14.26 6.17
N PRO A 307 8.79 12.98 5.73
CA PRO A 307 9.52 11.88 6.33
C PRO A 307 11.04 12.14 6.39
N ALA A 308 11.72 11.39 7.23
CA ALA A 308 13.18 11.51 7.40
C ALA A 308 13.96 10.78 6.28
N GLY A 309 13.59 11.01 5.01
CA GLY A 309 14.22 10.47 3.80
C GLY A 309 13.29 9.57 2.99
N TYR A 310 13.87 8.84 2.03
CA TYR A 310 13.15 7.95 1.13
C TYR A 310 12.23 6.96 1.85
N ARG A 311 11.00 6.84 1.35
CA ARG A 311 10.01 5.85 1.80
C ARG A 311 9.48 5.05 0.62
N SER A 312 9.53 3.72 0.74
CA SER A 312 9.13 2.77 -0.30
C SER A 312 7.66 2.40 -0.24
N GLY A 313 7.03 2.41 0.95
CA GLY A 313 5.65 2.01 1.15
C GLY A 313 4.91 2.91 2.12
N SER A 314 3.58 2.99 1.98
CA SER A 314 2.70 3.71 2.89
C SER A 314 1.34 3.03 3.03
N ALA A 315 0.71 3.16 4.19
CA ALA A 315 -0.62 2.62 4.47
C ALA A 315 -1.41 3.52 5.42
N TRP A 316 -2.74 3.55 5.23
CA TRP A 316 -3.66 4.18 6.17
C TRP A 316 -3.93 3.24 7.35
N VAL A 317 -3.62 3.68 8.59
CA VAL A 317 -3.91 2.94 9.83
C VAL A 317 -5.37 3.05 10.19
N ALA A 318 -5.85 4.29 10.21
CA ALA A 318 -7.23 4.64 10.53
C ALA A 318 -7.72 5.67 9.50
N PRO A 319 -8.23 5.21 8.36
CA PRO A 319 -8.56 6.10 7.24
C PRO A 319 -9.63 7.14 7.60
N TRP A 320 -10.52 6.87 8.56
CA TRP A 320 -11.55 7.82 9.01
C TRP A 320 -11.00 9.02 9.79
N ILE A 321 -9.85 8.90 10.47
CA ILE A 321 -9.22 10.01 11.22
C ILE A 321 -7.93 10.55 10.58
N GLY A 322 -7.51 9.99 9.44
CA GLY A 322 -6.37 10.52 8.68
C GLY A 322 -4.99 10.16 9.20
N ILE A 323 -4.86 9.04 9.92
CA ILE A 323 -3.59 8.47 10.37
C ILE A 323 -3.04 7.55 9.28
N ALA A 324 -1.76 7.74 8.92
CA ALA A 324 -1.05 6.86 8.00
C ALA A 324 0.40 6.64 8.43
N LEU A 325 0.97 5.55 7.97
CA LEU A 325 2.37 5.18 8.13
C LEU A 325 3.12 5.26 6.80
N ALA A 326 4.40 5.53 6.87
CA ALA A 326 5.33 5.39 5.76
C ALA A 326 6.58 4.66 6.25
N VAL A 327 7.10 3.73 5.46
CA VAL A 327 8.30 2.95 5.79
C VAL A 327 9.31 3.00 4.66
N GLY A 328 10.56 2.80 5.03
CA GLY A 328 11.68 2.72 4.10
C GLY A 328 12.93 2.16 4.78
N PRO A 329 14.06 2.10 4.06
CA PRO A 329 15.29 1.50 4.57
C PRO A 329 15.92 2.26 5.75
N THR A 330 15.52 3.51 5.99
CA THR A 330 16.06 4.36 7.05
C THR A 330 15.09 4.64 8.18
N GLY A 331 13.94 3.97 8.21
CA GLY A 331 12.99 4.09 9.31
C GLY A 331 11.54 4.17 8.90
N SER A 332 10.71 4.47 9.87
CA SER A 332 9.26 4.58 9.77
C SER A 332 8.75 5.89 10.32
N ASP A 333 7.81 6.49 9.62
CA ASP A 333 7.16 7.74 9.99
C ASP A 333 5.65 7.56 10.10
N ILE A 334 5.03 8.41 10.91
CA ILE A 334 3.58 8.53 11.06
C ILE A 334 3.11 9.94 10.72
N THR A 335 1.97 10.04 10.07
CA THR A 335 1.19 11.28 9.96
C THR A 335 -0.11 11.13 10.74
N LEU A 336 -0.54 12.21 11.40
CA LEU A 336 -1.81 12.28 12.12
C LEU A 336 -2.80 13.27 11.45
N ASP A 337 -2.42 13.85 10.30
CA ASP A 337 -3.15 14.95 9.67
C ASP A 337 -3.21 14.86 8.15
N ASN A 338 -3.38 13.63 7.65
CA ASN A 338 -3.54 13.31 6.23
C ASN A 338 -2.29 13.62 5.39
N GLY A 339 -1.12 13.34 5.90
CA GLY A 339 0.14 13.46 5.16
C GLY A 339 0.74 14.86 5.14
N LYS A 340 0.19 15.83 5.88
CA LYS A 340 0.74 17.19 5.94
C LYS A 340 2.03 17.24 6.77
N HIS A 341 2.04 16.57 7.91
CA HIS A 341 3.20 16.48 8.79
C HIS A 341 3.52 15.04 9.13
N TRP A 342 4.77 14.66 8.95
CA TRP A 342 5.28 13.34 9.30
C TRP A 342 6.22 13.43 10.50
N SER A 343 6.25 12.39 11.31
CA SER A 343 7.13 12.27 12.48
C SER A 343 7.69 10.86 12.55
N SER A 344 9.01 10.75 12.65
CA SER A 344 9.68 9.46 12.81
C SER A 344 9.38 8.85 14.17
N PHE A 345 9.17 7.52 14.19
CA PHE A 345 8.96 6.76 15.41
C PHE A 345 9.84 5.51 15.51
N ASP A 346 10.45 5.06 14.43
CA ASP A 346 11.33 3.89 14.38
C ASP A 346 12.42 4.08 13.32
N THR A 347 13.60 3.52 13.55
CA THR A 347 14.76 3.59 12.64
C THR A 347 15.07 2.26 11.93
N GLY A 348 14.24 1.24 12.16
CA GLY A 348 14.40 -0.07 11.53
C GLY A 348 14.08 -0.05 10.03
N THR A 349 14.76 -0.93 9.30
CA THR A 349 14.63 -1.05 7.86
C THR A 349 13.39 -1.86 7.48
N PHE A 350 12.49 -1.27 6.69
CA PHE A 350 11.34 -1.95 6.09
C PHE A 350 11.17 -1.53 4.63
N ASP A 351 10.55 -2.40 3.82
CA ASP A 351 10.23 -2.12 2.42
C ASP A 351 8.72 -1.86 2.24
N ALA A 352 7.86 -2.62 2.90
CA ALA A 352 6.40 -2.53 2.80
C ALA A 352 5.73 -2.35 4.16
N VAL A 353 4.57 -1.70 4.17
CA VAL A 353 3.68 -1.54 5.32
C VAL A 353 2.23 -1.63 4.85
N GLU A 354 1.42 -2.39 5.58
CA GLU A 354 -0.01 -2.48 5.37
C GLU A 354 -0.78 -2.59 6.67
N CYS A 355 -2.02 -2.10 6.66
CA CYS A 355 -2.90 -2.10 7.83
C CYS A 355 -4.27 -2.67 7.48
N THR A 356 -4.84 -3.42 8.40
CA THR A 356 -6.15 -4.08 8.27
C THR A 356 -7.26 -3.24 8.90
N SER A 357 -8.49 -3.60 8.62
CA SER A 357 -9.68 -2.94 9.18
C SER A 357 -9.78 -3.07 10.71
N ASP A 358 -9.12 -4.07 11.32
CA ASP A 358 -9.01 -4.22 12.78
C ASP A 358 -7.87 -3.39 13.39
N LEU A 359 -7.34 -2.41 12.65
CA LEU A 359 -6.25 -1.49 13.01
C LEU A 359 -4.90 -2.18 13.26
N SER A 360 -4.74 -3.41 12.85
CA SER A 360 -3.46 -4.11 12.93
C SER A 360 -2.59 -3.73 11.75
N CYS A 361 -1.41 -3.15 12.02
CA CYS A 361 -0.45 -2.83 10.98
C CYS A 361 0.75 -3.78 11.05
N TRP A 362 1.22 -4.17 9.88
CA TRP A 362 2.37 -5.00 9.69
C TRP A 362 3.38 -4.29 8.77
N ALA A 363 4.65 -4.60 8.96
CA ALA A 363 5.71 -4.16 8.06
C ALA A 363 6.63 -5.32 7.70
N SER A 364 7.15 -5.32 6.49
CA SER A 364 8.09 -6.33 5.99
C SER A 364 9.30 -5.68 5.31
N GLY A 365 10.43 -6.41 5.24
CA GLY A 365 11.66 -5.85 4.68
C GLY A 365 12.77 -6.88 4.48
N SER A 366 14.00 -6.39 4.42
CA SER A 366 15.19 -7.19 4.15
C SER A 366 15.51 -8.15 5.29
N THR A 367 16.29 -9.19 5.00
CA THR A 367 16.85 -10.16 5.96
C THR A 367 15.78 -10.85 6.82
N GLY A 368 14.66 -11.24 6.19
CA GLY A 368 13.57 -11.95 6.84
C GLY A 368 12.73 -11.10 7.78
N ARG A 369 12.91 -9.78 7.75
CA ARG A 369 12.29 -8.86 8.72
C ARG A 369 10.80 -8.73 8.47
N VAL A 370 10.02 -9.08 9.48
CA VAL A 370 8.57 -8.82 9.57
C VAL A 370 8.26 -8.33 10.98
N ALA A 371 7.36 -7.36 11.08
CA ALA A 371 7.01 -6.78 12.37
C ALA A 371 5.53 -6.40 12.43
N ARG A 372 5.02 -6.29 13.64
CA ARG A 372 3.69 -5.75 13.95
C ARG A 372 3.81 -4.43 14.69
N LEU A 373 2.95 -3.47 14.35
CA LEU A 373 2.86 -2.23 15.09
C LEU A 373 2.29 -2.49 16.49
N VAL A 374 2.91 -1.90 17.50
CA VAL A 374 2.43 -1.94 18.88
C VAL A 374 2.42 -0.53 19.47
N LEU A 375 1.42 -0.27 20.30
CA LEU A 375 1.33 0.92 21.15
C LEU A 375 1.95 0.59 22.51
N GLN A 376 2.80 1.49 23.02
CA GLN A 376 3.48 1.38 24.32
C GLN A 376 3.11 2.54 25.22
#